data_8fd1baf951025fa15bc2fa3374161089
#
_entry.id   8fd1baf951025fa15bc2fa3374161089
#
_cell.length_a   1.000
_cell.length_b   1.000
_cell.length_c   1.000
_cell.angle_alpha   90.00
_cell.angle_beta   90.00
_cell.angle_gamma   90.00
#
_symmetry.space_group_name_H-M   'P 1'
#
loop_
_entity.id
_entity.type
_entity.pdbx_description
1 polymer ?
#
loop_
_entity_poly.entity_id
_entity_poly.type
_entity_poly.pdbx_seq_one_letter_code
_entity_poly.pdbx_strand_id
1 'polypeptide(L)'
;MILRRLLHILSASAAMGLALIAAPASAAEPGTPDVASPPASSAPDPERARMNQRVFDRVWSEVRSQYYDPGLHGVDWNAARQTWRPVALTALDDRTLYRAIGDMLELLDDDHAGAAPPAVARRQDTLRQRRPAIGVSLRAEPSGDTWLIEQVRPGSPAAEAGVGVGWRLVTGAGAPWTPEQDIAEGRAVTLSLIDGEGLARPLTLTPRIMEPTPAFVADRSRPGVLVLTVDGFELGLGRWMGAQLTNLPPETDVVIDLRGNPGGRLAEADAVLSCFLPRDRLWAARTGRSGRRVELRTAGGCGDLDAPVGNDVAVLVDANSRSAAELTPAALQEARRAVVVGAPTAGAVLISQETRLPDGGRLSLSRADFVTSGGVRLEKRGVTPDIAAPLTLEDRRAGRDPGLDAAVAALAGSRAEPALALQAAPAL
;
A
#
# COMPACT_ATOMS: atom_id res chain seq x y z
N MET A 1 21.02 -19.62 1.81
CA MET A 1 20.05 -20.64 2.27
C MET A 1 18.95 -20.75 1.21
N ILE A 2 19.36 -21.26 0.07
CA ILE A 2 18.52 -21.45 -1.14
C ILE A 2 18.34 -22.95 -1.23
N LEU A 3 17.15 -23.48 -0.87
CA LEU A 3 16.67 -24.81 -1.24
C LEU A 3 15.37 -25.13 -0.49
N ARG A 4 14.22 -24.78 -1.07
CA ARG A 4 12.92 -25.40 -0.75
C ARG A 4 11.79 -24.73 -1.55
N ARG A 5 11.73 -25.06 -2.87
CA ARG A 5 10.47 -25.03 -3.64
C ARG A 5 10.72 -25.65 -5.02
N LEU A 6 10.96 -26.96 -5.01
CA LEU A 6 10.83 -27.81 -6.19
C LEU A 6 10.55 -29.21 -5.64
N LEU A 7 9.31 -29.64 -5.68
CA LEU A 7 8.83 -31.01 -5.76
C LEU A 7 7.33 -31.01 -5.46
N HIS A 8 6.53 -31.19 -6.49
CA HIS A 8 5.30 -31.99 -6.47
C HIS A 8 4.66 -31.93 -7.86
N ILE A 9 5.30 -32.62 -8.78
CA ILE A 9 4.65 -33.19 -9.96
C ILE A 9 5.23 -34.59 -10.03
N LEU A 10 4.37 -35.59 -9.85
CA LEU A 10 4.37 -36.90 -10.50
C LEU A 10 3.61 -37.93 -9.68
N SER A 11 2.71 -38.54 -10.37
CA SER A 11 2.24 -39.93 -10.24
C SER A 11 0.82 -40.13 -9.66
N ALA A 12 -0.05 -40.52 -10.59
CA ALA A 12 -0.90 -41.71 -10.42
C ALA A 12 -1.31 -42.22 -11.78
N SER A 13 -0.73 -43.33 -12.12
CA SER A 13 -1.10 -44.19 -13.27
C SER A 13 -2.01 -45.32 -12.82
N ALA A 14 -3.02 -45.61 -13.67
CA ALA A 14 -3.56 -46.93 -14.05
C ALA A 14 -4.22 -47.84 -13.00
N ALA A 15 -5.47 -48.19 -13.24
CA ALA A 15 -5.83 -49.61 -13.35
C ALA A 15 -7.15 -49.80 -14.15
N MET A 16 -7.06 -50.72 -15.06
CA MET A 16 -7.99 -51.28 -16.00
C MET A 16 -9.08 -52.10 -15.32
N GLY A 17 -10.28 -52.10 -15.90
CA GLY A 17 -11.35 -53.07 -15.56
C GLY A 17 -12.35 -53.19 -16.71
N LEU A 18 -12.19 -54.22 -17.53
CA LEU A 18 -13.01 -54.64 -18.67
C LEU A 18 -14.25 -55.39 -18.16
N ALA A 19 -15.43 -55.08 -18.65
CA ALA A 19 -16.53 -56.05 -18.74
C ALA A 19 -17.43 -55.69 -19.93
N LEU A 20 -17.44 -56.60 -20.92
CA LEU A 20 -18.35 -56.68 -22.05
C LEU A 20 -19.70 -57.28 -21.61
N ILE A 21 -20.85 -56.74 -22.07
CA ILE A 21 -22.01 -57.55 -22.47
C ILE A 21 -22.79 -56.75 -23.55
N ALA A 22 -23.31 -57.52 -24.52
CA ALA A 22 -23.74 -57.15 -25.86
C ALA A 22 -25.23 -56.65 -25.95
N ALA A 23 -25.51 -56.09 -27.12
CA ALA A 23 -26.66 -55.39 -27.67
C ALA A 23 -27.95 -56.24 -27.81
N PRO A 24 -29.13 -55.69 -28.29
CA PRO A 24 -29.24 -55.28 -29.70
C PRO A 24 -30.07 -54.02 -30.02
N ALA A 25 -29.93 -53.62 -31.25
CA ALA A 25 -30.33 -52.46 -31.98
C ALA A 25 -31.84 -52.12 -32.10
N SER A 26 -32.10 -50.82 -32.25
CA SER A 26 -33.19 -50.32 -33.13
C SER A 26 -32.75 -48.97 -33.70
N ALA A 27 -32.83 -48.82 -35.00
CA ALA A 27 -32.35 -47.71 -35.78
C ALA A 27 -33.30 -46.50 -35.70
N ALA A 28 -32.75 -45.34 -35.38
CA ALA A 28 -33.30 -44.02 -35.75
C ALA A 28 -32.14 -43.23 -36.36
N GLU A 29 -32.34 -42.63 -37.51
CA GLU A 29 -31.34 -41.88 -38.25
C GLU A 29 -30.85 -40.68 -37.39
N PRO A 30 -29.54 -40.45 -37.29
CA PRO A 30 -29.04 -39.27 -36.58
C PRO A 30 -29.12 -38.06 -37.52
N GLY A 31 -29.84 -37.04 -37.07
CA GLY A 31 -29.65 -35.69 -37.56
C GLY A 31 -28.22 -35.30 -37.37
N THR A 32 -27.59 -34.75 -38.40
CA THR A 32 -26.21 -34.22 -38.39
C THR A 32 -26.03 -33.35 -37.17
N PRO A 33 -25.04 -33.62 -36.27
CA PRO A 33 -24.73 -32.71 -35.19
C PRO A 33 -24.19 -31.43 -35.83
N ASP A 34 -24.79 -30.31 -35.43
CA ASP A 34 -24.29 -28.96 -35.66
C ASP A 34 -22.85 -28.95 -35.10
N VAL A 35 -21.87 -28.96 -35.97
CA VAL A 35 -20.46 -28.87 -35.59
C VAL A 35 -20.30 -27.48 -35.01
N ALA A 36 -20.38 -27.36 -33.69
CA ALA A 36 -20.05 -26.16 -32.99
C ALA A 36 -18.67 -25.68 -33.49
N SER A 37 -18.66 -24.52 -34.09
CA SER A 37 -17.44 -23.85 -34.53
C SER A 37 -16.41 -23.91 -33.40
N PRO A 38 -15.13 -24.20 -33.66
CA PRO A 38 -14.10 -24.22 -32.62
C PRO A 38 -14.10 -22.86 -31.90
N PRO A 39 -13.87 -22.84 -30.58
CA PRO A 39 -13.85 -21.58 -29.83
C PRO A 39 -12.89 -20.62 -30.51
N ALA A 40 -13.35 -19.39 -30.72
CA ALA A 40 -12.59 -18.34 -31.37
C ALA A 40 -11.18 -18.26 -30.76
N SER A 41 -10.20 -18.09 -31.64
CA SER A 41 -8.78 -17.95 -31.31
C SER A 41 -8.58 -17.20 -30.00
N SER A 42 -7.88 -17.80 -29.05
CA SER A 42 -7.51 -17.20 -27.74
C SER A 42 -6.41 -16.11 -27.86
N ALA A 43 -6.21 -15.55 -29.02
CA ALA A 43 -5.27 -14.47 -29.26
C ALA A 43 -5.99 -13.11 -29.14
N PRO A 44 -5.33 -12.07 -28.58
CA PRO A 44 -5.89 -10.73 -28.55
C PRO A 44 -6.07 -10.19 -29.99
N ASP A 45 -7.01 -9.28 -30.15
CA ASP A 45 -7.13 -8.56 -31.43
C ASP A 45 -5.83 -7.75 -31.74
N PRO A 46 -5.58 -7.40 -33.01
CA PRO A 46 -4.32 -6.76 -33.39
C PRO A 46 -4.08 -5.39 -32.73
N GLU A 47 -5.11 -4.65 -32.36
CA GLU A 47 -4.99 -3.35 -31.69
C GLU A 47 -4.57 -3.56 -30.24
N ARG A 48 -5.20 -4.49 -29.54
CA ARG A 48 -4.83 -4.91 -28.20
C ARG A 48 -3.38 -5.40 -28.13
N ALA A 49 -2.97 -6.27 -29.04
CA ALA A 49 -1.59 -6.77 -29.13
C ALA A 49 -0.56 -5.64 -29.29
N ARG A 50 -0.85 -4.65 -30.16
CA ARG A 50 0.01 -3.48 -30.34
C ARG A 50 0.06 -2.60 -29.08
N MET A 51 -1.07 -2.42 -28.39
CA MET A 51 -1.09 -1.68 -27.13
C MET A 51 -0.28 -2.40 -26.07
N ASN A 52 -0.49 -3.70 -25.88
CA ASN A 52 0.28 -4.54 -24.95
C ASN A 52 1.79 -4.40 -25.21
N GLN A 53 2.20 -4.45 -26.47
CA GLN A 53 3.60 -4.26 -26.85
C GLN A 53 4.12 -2.89 -26.42
N ARG A 54 3.41 -1.79 -26.71
CA ARG A 54 3.84 -0.44 -26.33
C ARG A 54 3.98 -0.30 -24.81
N VAL A 55 3.02 -0.83 -24.06
CA VAL A 55 3.03 -0.78 -22.59
C VAL A 55 4.23 -1.56 -22.04
N PHE A 56 4.39 -2.82 -22.46
CA PHE A 56 5.50 -3.66 -22.00
C PHE A 56 6.87 -3.09 -22.36
N ASP A 57 7.07 -2.70 -23.61
CA ASP A 57 8.35 -2.17 -24.10
C ASP A 57 8.67 -0.81 -23.39
N ARG A 58 7.65 0.00 -23.04
CA ARG A 58 7.83 1.21 -22.23
C ARG A 58 8.30 0.89 -20.82
N VAL A 59 7.65 -0.05 -20.12
CA VAL A 59 8.04 -0.48 -18.77
C VAL A 59 9.47 -1.01 -18.78
N TRP A 60 9.80 -1.92 -19.68
CA TRP A 60 11.14 -2.49 -19.78
C TRP A 60 12.22 -1.43 -20.02
N SER A 61 11.96 -0.48 -20.91
CA SER A 61 12.88 0.63 -21.22
C SER A 61 13.08 1.59 -20.04
N GLU A 62 11.99 1.94 -19.32
CA GLU A 62 12.07 2.79 -18.14
C GLU A 62 12.93 2.16 -17.05
N VAL A 63 12.71 0.89 -16.74
CA VAL A 63 13.55 0.18 -15.75
C VAL A 63 15.02 0.21 -16.17
N ARG A 64 15.31 -0.21 -17.39
CA ARG A 64 16.69 -0.26 -17.89
C ARG A 64 17.42 1.07 -17.80
N SER A 65 16.73 2.19 -18.10
CA SER A 65 17.35 3.51 -18.22
C SER A 65 17.29 4.35 -16.95
N GLN A 66 16.32 4.08 -16.06
CA GLN A 66 15.94 5.01 -15.02
C GLN A 66 15.95 4.43 -13.60
N TYR A 67 16.02 3.12 -13.44
CA TYR A 67 16.10 2.49 -12.12
C TYR A 67 17.30 3.00 -11.34
N TYR A 68 17.16 3.20 -10.02
CA TYR A 68 18.21 3.84 -9.20
C TYR A 68 19.52 3.07 -9.16
N ASP A 69 19.44 1.71 -9.15
CA ASP A 69 20.63 0.86 -9.28
C ASP A 69 20.88 0.52 -10.75
N PRO A 70 21.97 1.03 -11.35
CA PRO A 70 22.31 0.71 -12.74
C PRO A 70 22.61 -0.78 -12.97
N GLY A 71 22.97 -1.52 -11.91
CA GLY A 71 23.21 -2.96 -11.94
C GLY A 71 21.94 -3.80 -11.83
N LEU A 72 20.78 -3.18 -11.59
CA LEU A 72 19.48 -3.84 -11.47
C LEU A 72 19.51 -5.00 -10.45
N HIS A 73 20.23 -4.82 -9.33
CA HIS A 73 20.48 -5.86 -8.32
C HIS A 73 21.07 -7.17 -8.91
N GLY A 74 21.77 -7.09 -10.04
CA GLY A 74 22.36 -8.25 -10.74
C GLY A 74 21.39 -9.03 -11.64
N VAL A 75 20.18 -8.51 -11.85
CA VAL A 75 19.17 -9.15 -12.73
C VAL A 75 19.54 -9.00 -14.20
N ASP A 76 19.55 -10.11 -14.95
CA ASP A 76 19.61 -10.07 -16.41
C ASP A 76 18.29 -9.57 -16.99
N TRP A 77 18.23 -8.24 -17.19
CA TRP A 77 17.02 -7.57 -17.66
C TRP A 77 16.66 -7.90 -19.11
N ASN A 78 17.63 -8.35 -19.92
CA ASN A 78 17.36 -8.84 -21.27
C ASN A 78 16.72 -10.24 -21.25
N ALA A 79 17.16 -11.12 -20.37
CA ALA A 79 16.54 -12.42 -20.16
C ALA A 79 15.10 -12.26 -19.60
N ALA A 80 14.88 -11.31 -18.67
CA ALA A 80 13.54 -10.97 -18.18
C ALA A 80 12.62 -10.56 -19.33
N ARG A 81 13.09 -9.72 -20.28
CA ARG A 81 12.32 -9.36 -21.47
C ARG A 81 11.95 -10.55 -22.32
N GLN A 82 12.91 -11.46 -22.56
CA GLN A 82 12.67 -12.65 -23.38
C GLN A 82 11.59 -13.55 -22.78
N THR A 83 11.56 -13.66 -21.46
CA THR A 83 10.58 -14.47 -20.72
C THR A 83 9.19 -13.84 -20.75
N TRP A 84 9.07 -12.56 -20.37
CA TRP A 84 7.76 -11.94 -20.09
C TRP A 84 7.11 -11.26 -21.28
N ARG A 85 7.88 -10.82 -22.26
CA ARG A 85 7.32 -10.14 -23.45
C ARG A 85 6.31 -10.99 -24.23
N PRO A 86 6.58 -12.28 -24.54
CA PRO A 86 5.60 -13.10 -25.24
C PRO A 86 4.29 -13.24 -24.44
N VAL A 87 4.37 -13.41 -23.12
CA VAL A 87 3.20 -13.50 -22.24
C VAL A 87 2.39 -12.20 -22.28
N ALA A 88 3.05 -11.05 -22.15
CA ALA A 88 2.40 -9.75 -22.20
C ALA A 88 1.70 -9.49 -23.53
N LEU A 89 2.33 -9.82 -24.67
CA LEU A 89 1.75 -9.57 -25.99
C LEU A 89 0.49 -10.39 -26.27
N THR A 90 0.36 -11.56 -25.65
CA THR A 90 -0.81 -12.45 -25.80
C THR A 90 -1.90 -12.20 -24.77
N ALA A 91 -1.73 -11.24 -23.85
CA ALA A 91 -2.71 -10.91 -22.84
C ALA A 91 -4.03 -10.40 -23.45
N LEU A 92 -5.15 -10.99 -23.03
CA LEU A 92 -6.48 -10.67 -23.53
C LEU A 92 -7.11 -9.46 -22.78
N ASP A 93 -6.63 -9.16 -21.57
CA ASP A 93 -7.14 -8.12 -20.69
C ASP A 93 -6.02 -7.41 -19.92
N ASP A 94 -6.37 -6.32 -19.24
CA ASP A 94 -5.44 -5.54 -18.43
C ASP A 94 -4.88 -6.33 -17.26
N ARG A 95 -5.70 -7.18 -16.62
CA ARG A 95 -5.27 -7.99 -15.49
C ARG A 95 -4.11 -8.92 -15.88
N THR A 96 -4.27 -9.63 -17.00
CA THR A 96 -3.23 -10.55 -17.51
C THR A 96 -1.97 -9.81 -17.93
N LEU A 97 -2.12 -8.67 -18.63
CA LEU A 97 -0.98 -7.82 -19.04
C LEU A 97 -0.20 -7.32 -17.82
N TYR A 98 -0.90 -6.72 -16.86
CA TYR A 98 -0.26 -6.10 -15.69
C TYR A 98 0.27 -7.13 -14.69
N ARG A 99 -0.29 -8.33 -14.64
CA ARG A 99 0.29 -9.45 -13.92
C ARG A 99 1.66 -9.84 -14.52
N ALA A 100 1.74 -10.05 -15.83
CA ALA A 100 3.01 -10.36 -16.48
C ALA A 100 4.07 -9.26 -16.31
N ILE A 101 3.65 -8.00 -16.32
CA ILE A 101 4.53 -6.86 -16.01
C ILE A 101 4.96 -6.89 -14.54
N GLY A 102 4.03 -7.15 -13.62
CA GLY A 102 4.30 -7.27 -12.18
C GLY A 102 5.33 -8.35 -11.89
N ASP A 103 5.11 -9.57 -12.39
CA ASP A 103 6.02 -10.70 -12.23
C ASP A 103 7.43 -10.38 -12.76
N MET A 104 7.53 -9.61 -13.85
CA MET A 104 8.83 -9.13 -14.36
C MET A 104 9.46 -8.10 -13.39
N LEU A 105 8.68 -7.18 -12.82
CA LEU A 105 9.19 -6.17 -11.90
C LEU A 105 9.59 -6.76 -10.55
N GLU A 106 8.94 -7.83 -10.08
CA GLU A 106 9.30 -8.56 -8.85
C GLU A 106 10.74 -9.09 -8.85
N LEU A 107 11.34 -9.32 -10.05
CA LEU A 107 12.75 -9.70 -10.15
C LEU A 107 13.70 -8.66 -9.57
N LEU A 108 13.27 -7.38 -9.47
CA LEU A 108 14.07 -6.30 -8.88
C LEU A 108 14.13 -6.36 -7.35
N ASP A 109 13.29 -7.18 -6.70
CA ASP A 109 13.13 -7.24 -5.23
C ASP A 109 12.93 -5.84 -4.60
N ASP A 110 12.05 -5.04 -5.23
CA ASP A 110 11.79 -3.65 -4.90
C ASP A 110 10.29 -3.40 -4.72
N ASP A 111 9.87 -3.17 -3.47
CA ASP A 111 8.47 -2.99 -3.09
C ASP A 111 7.85 -1.67 -3.61
N HIS A 112 8.66 -0.77 -4.19
CA HIS A 112 8.19 0.45 -4.87
C HIS A 112 8.12 0.30 -6.39
N ALA A 113 8.73 -0.75 -6.96
CA ALA A 113 8.63 -1.03 -8.38
C ALA A 113 7.33 -1.78 -8.68
N GLY A 114 6.41 -1.13 -9.37
CA GLY A 114 5.13 -1.75 -9.68
C GLY A 114 4.41 -1.06 -10.83
N ALA A 115 3.44 -1.74 -11.41
CA ALA A 115 2.61 -1.17 -12.46
C ALA A 115 1.12 -1.33 -12.13
N ALA A 116 0.35 -0.25 -12.31
CA ALA A 116 -1.08 -0.21 -12.08
C ALA A 116 -1.83 -0.09 -13.40
N PRO A 117 -2.85 -0.94 -13.66
CA PRO A 117 -3.67 -0.85 -14.85
C PRO A 117 -4.50 0.45 -14.88
N PRO A 118 -5.02 0.85 -16.05
CA PRO A 118 -5.72 2.13 -16.23
C PRO A 118 -6.84 2.41 -15.21
N ALA A 119 -7.65 1.42 -14.88
CA ALA A 119 -8.74 1.57 -13.92
C ALA A 119 -8.24 1.86 -12.50
N VAL A 120 -7.16 1.20 -12.07
CA VAL A 120 -6.52 1.45 -10.77
C VAL A 120 -5.88 2.84 -10.75
N ALA A 121 -5.16 3.21 -11.83
CA ALA A 121 -4.54 4.53 -11.96
C ALA A 121 -5.59 5.66 -11.87
N ARG A 122 -6.73 5.53 -12.58
CA ARG A 122 -7.84 6.50 -12.50
C ARG A 122 -8.42 6.62 -11.08
N ARG A 123 -8.58 5.48 -10.36
CA ARG A 123 -9.05 5.53 -8.97
C ARG A 123 -8.07 6.25 -8.04
N GLN A 124 -6.78 6.03 -8.24
CA GLN A 124 -5.74 6.75 -7.48
C GLN A 124 -5.77 8.25 -7.78
N ASP A 125 -5.90 8.66 -9.06
CA ASP A 125 -6.01 10.06 -9.48
C ASP A 125 -7.24 10.76 -8.87
N THR A 126 -8.31 10.01 -8.60
CA THR A 126 -9.57 10.53 -8.06
C THR A 126 -9.77 10.23 -6.57
N LEU A 127 -8.75 9.75 -5.87
CA LEU A 127 -8.86 9.34 -4.46
C LEU A 127 -9.42 10.45 -3.55
N ARG A 128 -9.00 11.70 -3.82
CA ARG A 128 -9.44 12.90 -3.07
C ARG A 128 -10.57 13.66 -3.75
N GLN A 129 -11.32 13.01 -4.65
CA GLN A 129 -12.48 13.59 -5.33
C GLN A 129 -13.75 12.79 -4.98
N ARG A 130 -14.90 13.42 -5.17
CA ARG A 130 -16.18 12.73 -5.15
C ARG A 130 -16.20 11.71 -6.28
N ARG A 131 -16.47 10.46 -5.98
CA ARG A 131 -16.46 9.38 -6.97
C ARG A 131 -17.39 8.25 -6.59
N PRO A 132 -17.83 7.44 -7.58
CA PRO A 132 -18.55 6.21 -7.29
C PRO A 132 -17.69 5.29 -6.41
N ALA A 133 -18.28 4.78 -5.33
CA ALA A 133 -17.60 3.84 -4.44
C ALA A 133 -18.61 2.91 -3.74
N ILE A 134 -18.13 1.77 -3.28
CA ILE A 134 -18.86 0.85 -2.41
C ILE A 134 -18.47 1.02 -0.93
N GLY A 135 -17.37 1.74 -0.65
CA GLY A 135 -16.97 2.13 0.69
C GLY A 135 -16.18 1.10 1.47
N VAL A 136 -15.33 0.32 0.82
CA VAL A 136 -14.36 -0.58 1.45
C VAL A 136 -12.93 -0.18 1.12
N SER A 137 -12.02 -0.37 2.08
CA SER A 137 -10.58 -0.36 1.85
C SER A 137 -10.08 -1.80 1.78
N LEU A 138 -9.28 -2.10 0.75
CA LEU A 138 -8.85 -3.44 0.41
C LEU A 138 -7.32 -3.53 0.49
N ARG A 139 -6.80 -4.60 1.12
CA ARG A 139 -5.40 -4.98 1.08
C ARG A 139 -5.25 -6.33 0.38
N ALA A 140 -4.37 -6.40 -0.63
CA ALA A 140 -4.05 -7.66 -1.29
C ALA A 140 -3.44 -8.66 -0.32
N GLU A 141 -3.84 -9.93 -0.41
CA GLU A 141 -3.21 -11.03 0.32
C GLU A 141 -2.14 -11.71 -0.57
N PRO A 142 -1.13 -12.36 0.02
CA PRO A 142 0.01 -12.92 -0.73
C PRO A 142 -0.35 -13.92 -1.83
N SER A 143 -1.54 -14.55 -1.75
CA SER A 143 -2.04 -15.45 -2.80
C SER A 143 -2.36 -14.75 -4.12
N GLY A 144 -2.59 -13.42 -4.08
CA GLY A 144 -3.03 -12.63 -5.23
C GLY A 144 -4.48 -12.84 -5.65
N ASP A 145 -5.17 -13.83 -5.10
CA ASP A 145 -6.55 -14.17 -5.46
C ASP A 145 -7.58 -13.75 -4.40
N THR A 146 -7.11 -13.17 -3.30
CA THR A 146 -7.94 -12.65 -2.22
C THR A 146 -7.45 -11.30 -1.73
N TRP A 147 -8.42 -10.47 -1.24
CA TRP A 147 -8.16 -9.16 -0.66
C TRP A 147 -8.87 -9.06 0.67
N LEU A 148 -8.12 -8.68 1.71
CA LEU A 148 -8.68 -8.42 3.02
C LEU A 148 -9.41 -7.07 3.04
N ILE A 149 -10.63 -7.04 3.59
CA ILE A 149 -11.34 -5.79 3.89
C ILE A 149 -10.82 -5.24 5.21
N GLU A 150 -10.02 -4.19 5.14
CA GLU A 150 -9.41 -3.56 6.31
C GLU A 150 -10.30 -2.50 6.96
N GLN A 151 -11.11 -1.83 6.15
CA GLN A 151 -12.04 -0.80 6.63
C GLN A 151 -13.34 -0.86 5.84
N VAL A 152 -14.42 -0.55 6.51
CA VAL A 152 -15.74 -0.33 5.93
C VAL A 152 -16.21 1.05 6.36
N ARG A 153 -16.43 1.92 5.38
CA ARG A 153 -16.82 3.32 5.63
C ARG A 153 -18.27 3.38 6.14
N PRO A 154 -18.52 4.02 7.28
CA PRO A 154 -19.91 4.21 7.77
C PRO A 154 -20.79 4.89 6.71
N GLY A 155 -22.05 4.46 6.64
CA GLY A 155 -23.02 4.98 5.69
C GLY A 155 -22.69 4.69 4.21
N SER A 156 -21.83 3.73 3.90
CA SER A 156 -21.53 3.27 2.54
C SER A 156 -22.43 2.11 2.11
N PRO A 157 -22.53 1.81 0.78
CA PRO A 157 -23.22 0.64 0.31
C PRO A 157 -22.77 -0.67 0.96
N ALA A 158 -21.48 -0.81 1.23
CA ALA A 158 -20.93 -1.98 1.92
C ALA A 158 -21.36 -2.05 3.37
N ALA A 159 -21.35 -0.93 4.11
CA ALA A 159 -21.80 -0.87 5.50
C ALA A 159 -23.30 -1.20 5.61
N GLU A 160 -24.11 -0.66 4.73
CA GLU A 160 -25.55 -0.91 4.67
C GLU A 160 -25.89 -2.36 4.35
N ALA A 161 -25.02 -3.03 3.57
CA ALA A 161 -25.14 -4.46 3.26
C ALA A 161 -24.55 -5.37 4.35
N GLY A 162 -24.04 -4.83 5.45
CA GLY A 162 -23.48 -5.59 6.57
C GLY A 162 -22.09 -6.18 6.31
N VAL A 163 -21.36 -5.64 5.34
CA VAL A 163 -19.96 -6.04 5.12
C VAL A 163 -19.12 -5.70 6.35
N GLY A 164 -18.34 -6.65 6.84
CA GLY A 164 -17.53 -6.52 8.04
C GLY A 164 -16.03 -6.35 7.75
N VAL A 165 -15.34 -5.70 8.68
CA VAL A 165 -13.87 -5.66 8.72
C VAL A 165 -13.34 -7.08 8.94
N GLY A 166 -12.32 -7.45 8.17
CA GLY A 166 -11.72 -8.80 8.21
C GLY A 166 -12.41 -9.81 7.28
N TRP A 167 -13.43 -9.42 6.52
CA TRP A 167 -13.92 -10.23 5.42
C TRP A 167 -12.93 -10.26 4.28
N ARG A 168 -13.03 -11.25 3.40
CA ARG A 168 -12.17 -11.39 2.21
C ARG A 168 -12.98 -11.26 0.94
N LEU A 169 -12.47 -10.44 0.01
CA LEU A 169 -12.96 -10.40 -1.37
C LEU A 169 -12.16 -11.41 -2.19
N VAL A 170 -12.86 -12.37 -2.81
CA VAL A 170 -12.26 -13.35 -3.72
C VAL A 170 -12.20 -12.77 -5.13
N THR A 171 -11.02 -12.77 -5.74
CA THR A 171 -10.76 -12.18 -7.06
C THR A 171 -10.13 -13.16 -8.06
N GLY A 172 -10.13 -14.45 -7.74
CA GLY A 172 -9.64 -15.53 -8.61
C GLY A 172 -10.39 -15.63 -9.95
N ALA A 173 -9.97 -16.58 -10.78
CA ALA A 173 -10.59 -16.81 -12.09
C ALA A 173 -12.11 -17.00 -11.97
N GLY A 174 -12.87 -16.23 -12.76
CA GLY A 174 -14.34 -16.28 -12.75
C GLY A 174 -15.00 -15.40 -11.68
N ALA A 175 -14.25 -14.61 -10.90
CA ALA A 175 -14.82 -13.65 -9.99
C ALA A 175 -15.65 -12.61 -10.77
N PRO A 176 -16.87 -12.26 -10.30
CA PRO A 176 -17.78 -11.36 -11.02
C PRO A 176 -17.27 -9.91 -11.02
N TRP A 177 -16.46 -9.53 -10.02
CA TRP A 177 -15.81 -8.23 -9.94
C TRP A 177 -14.44 -8.35 -9.25
N THR A 178 -13.49 -7.55 -9.74
CA THR A 178 -12.15 -7.47 -9.19
C THR A 178 -11.69 -6.01 -9.08
N PRO A 179 -10.71 -5.69 -8.23
CA PRO A 179 -10.22 -4.31 -8.06
C PRO A 179 -9.65 -3.65 -9.32
N GLU A 180 -9.31 -4.40 -10.34
CA GLU A 180 -8.84 -3.88 -11.63
C GLU A 180 -9.97 -3.31 -12.50
N GLN A 181 -11.24 -3.62 -12.17
CA GLN A 181 -12.40 -3.14 -12.93
C GLN A 181 -12.92 -1.82 -12.39
N ASP A 182 -13.44 -0.98 -13.29
CA ASP A 182 -14.06 0.29 -12.92
C ASP A 182 -15.41 0.09 -12.19
N ILE A 183 -15.71 1.05 -11.33
CA ILE A 183 -17.00 1.18 -10.65
C ILE A 183 -17.71 2.42 -11.21
N ALA A 184 -18.99 2.27 -11.58
CA ALA A 184 -19.83 3.37 -12.04
C ALA A 184 -21.02 3.54 -11.09
N GLU A 185 -21.46 4.80 -10.90
CA GLU A 185 -22.63 5.12 -10.09
C GLU A 185 -23.88 4.41 -10.61
N GLY A 186 -24.66 3.85 -9.71
CA GLY A 186 -25.91 3.16 -10.03
C GLY A 186 -25.75 1.80 -10.74
N ARG A 187 -24.54 1.45 -11.21
CA ARG A 187 -24.28 0.15 -11.84
C ARG A 187 -23.91 -0.88 -10.78
N ALA A 188 -24.82 -1.81 -10.53
CA ALA A 188 -24.61 -2.86 -9.55
C ALA A 188 -23.34 -3.69 -9.84
N VAL A 189 -22.58 -3.99 -8.79
CA VAL A 189 -21.42 -4.88 -8.80
C VAL A 189 -21.65 -6.04 -7.85
N THR A 190 -21.40 -7.26 -8.32
CA THR A 190 -21.47 -8.46 -7.48
C THR A 190 -20.09 -8.79 -6.97
N LEU A 191 -19.97 -8.95 -5.64
CA LEU A 191 -18.74 -9.31 -4.95
C LEU A 191 -18.83 -10.75 -4.46
N SER A 192 -17.77 -11.52 -4.67
CA SER A 192 -17.60 -12.83 -4.03
C SER A 192 -16.88 -12.63 -2.70
N LEU A 193 -17.60 -12.64 -1.60
CA LEU A 193 -17.04 -12.39 -0.27
C LEU A 193 -16.99 -13.68 0.56
N ILE A 194 -16.03 -13.73 1.47
CA ILE A 194 -15.95 -14.69 2.58
C ILE A 194 -16.00 -13.88 3.87
N ASP A 195 -16.95 -14.18 4.74
CA ASP A 195 -17.15 -13.48 6.00
C ASP A 195 -16.10 -13.84 7.07
N GLY A 196 -16.24 -13.25 8.27
CA GLY A 196 -15.33 -13.48 9.40
C GLY A 196 -15.38 -14.91 9.97
N GLU A 197 -16.40 -15.69 9.62
CA GLU A 197 -16.59 -17.10 10.01
C GLU A 197 -16.12 -18.07 8.91
N GLY A 198 -15.67 -17.55 7.78
CA GLY A 198 -15.20 -18.31 6.63
C GLY A 198 -16.33 -18.75 5.68
N LEU A 199 -17.53 -18.21 5.82
CA LEU A 199 -18.67 -18.55 4.97
C LEU A 199 -18.72 -17.68 3.72
N ALA A 200 -19.03 -18.27 2.57
CA ALA A 200 -19.23 -17.53 1.34
C ALA A 200 -20.46 -16.63 1.43
N ARG A 201 -20.28 -15.35 1.10
CA ARG A 201 -21.32 -14.29 1.12
C ARG A 201 -21.29 -13.50 -0.18
N PRO A 202 -21.84 -14.02 -1.28
CA PRO A 202 -21.98 -13.22 -2.48
C PRO A 202 -22.94 -12.07 -2.22
N LEU A 203 -22.51 -10.83 -2.48
CA LEU A 203 -23.31 -9.62 -2.30
C LEU A 203 -23.31 -8.78 -3.57
N THR A 204 -24.47 -8.26 -3.93
CA THR A 204 -24.59 -7.27 -5.00
C THR A 204 -24.78 -5.90 -4.38
N LEU A 205 -23.84 -4.98 -4.66
CA LEU A 205 -23.82 -3.62 -4.15
C LEU A 205 -24.03 -2.63 -5.30
N THR A 206 -24.78 -1.57 -5.03
CA THR A 206 -24.93 -0.47 -5.98
C THR A 206 -24.03 0.70 -5.55
N PRO A 207 -22.94 0.97 -6.28
CA PRO A 207 -22.06 2.08 -5.98
C PRO A 207 -22.79 3.43 -6.07
N ARG A 208 -22.47 4.34 -5.17
CA ARG A 208 -22.96 5.72 -5.21
C ARG A 208 -21.81 6.71 -5.08
N ILE A 209 -22.03 7.96 -5.49
CA ILE A 209 -21.07 9.03 -5.27
C ILE A 209 -20.86 9.20 -3.77
N MET A 210 -19.61 9.12 -3.34
CA MET A 210 -19.21 9.33 -1.96
C MET A 210 -18.25 10.51 -1.84
N GLU A 211 -18.35 11.23 -0.73
CA GLU A 211 -17.40 12.29 -0.40
C GLU A 211 -15.99 11.68 -0.21
N PRO A 212 -14.92 12.41 -0.55
CA PRO A 212 -13.57 11.91 -0.30
C PRO A 212 -13.30 11.73 1.19
N THR A 213 -12.45 10.78 1.54
CA THR A 213 -11.87 10.71 2.89
C THR A 213 -10.88 11.86 3.04
N PRO A 214 -10.95 12.67 4.12
CA PRO A 214 -9.96 13.71 4.37
C PRO A 214 -8.54 13.11 4.45
N ALA A 215 -7.57 13.77 3.81
CA ALA A 215 -6.17 13.35 3.88
C ALA A 215 -5.56 13.57 5.26
N PHE A 216 -6.06 14.55 5.99
CA PHE A 216 -5.57 14.99 7.30
C PHE A 216 -6.75 15.21 8.23
N VAL A 217 -6.66 14.66 9.44
CA VAL A 217 -7.69 14.81 10.48
C VAL A 217 -7.02 15.18 11.81
N ALA A 218 -7.56 16.18 12.50
CA ALA A 218 -7.15 16.55 13.85
C ALA A 218 -8.26 16.17 14.83
N ASP A 219 -7.92 15.38 15.83
CA ASP A 219 -8.83 14.98 16.92
C ASP A 219 -8.32 15.54 18.26
N ARG A 220 -9.20 16.21 18.98
CA ARG A 220 -8.98 16.80 20.30
C ARG A 220 -9.97 16.23 21.33
N SER A 221 -10.54 15.07 21.05
CA SER A 221 -11.52 14.43 21.95
C SER A 221 -10.92 13.96 23.27
N ARG A 222 -9.60 13.70 23.30
CA ARG A 222 -8.87 13.34 24.51
C ARG A 222 -8.29 14.59 25.16
N PRO A 223 -8.63 14.91 26.43
CA PRO A 223 -8.09 16.08 27.13
C PRO A 223 -6.56 16.08 27.16
N GLY A 224 -5.95 17.21 26.79
CA GLY A 224 -4.49 17.39 26.79
C GLY A 224 -3.75 16.65 25.67
N VAL A 225 -4.45 16.07 24.69
CA VAL A 225 -3.84 15.34 23.55
C VAL A 225 -4.43 15.85 22.23
N LEU A 226 -3.54 16.16 21.30
CA LEU A 226 -3.88 16.44 19.90
C LEU A 226 -3.44 15.24 19.05
N VAL A 227 -4.37 14.51 18.46
CA VAL A 227 -4.09 13.42 17.52
C VAL A 227 -4.20 13.96 16.09
N LEU A 228 -3.13 13.80 15.31
CA LEU A 228 -3.02 14.24 13.92
C LEU A 228 -2.92 12.98 13.03
N THR A 229 -4.05 12.54 12.48
CA THR A 229 -4.08 11.43 11.53
C THR A 229 -3.71 11.94 10.15
N VAL A 230 -2.68 11.36 9.56
CA VAL A 230 -2.14 11.70 8.24
C VAL A 230 -2.23 10.46 7.35
N ASP A 231 -3.13 10.50 6.36
CA ASP A 231 -3.39 9.37 5.44
C ASP A 231 -2.44 9.33 4.23
N GLY A 232 -1.61 10.36 4.06
CA GLY A 232 -0.57 10.47 3.04
C GLY A 232 0.18 11.78 3.10
N PHE A 233 1.44 11.80 2.66
CA PHE A 233 2.25 13.02 2.57
C PHE A 233 1.86 13.81 1.30
N GLU A 234 0.64 14.35 1.30
CA GLU A 234 0.06 15.10 0.19
C GLU A 234 0.38 16.58 0.27
N LEU A 235 0.27 17.29 -0.85
CA LEU A 235 0.52 18.71 -0.93
C LEU A 235 -0.32 19.50 0.09
N GLY A 236 0.33 20.30 0.91
CA GLY A 236 -0.28 21.15 1.92
C GLY A 236 -0.29 20.56 3.33
N LEU A 237 0.24 19.34 3.53
CA LEU A 237 0.34 18.71 4.86
C LEU A 237 1.11 19.60 5.85
N GLY A 238 2.28 20.11 5.47
CA GLY A 238 3.08 20.97 6.35
C GLY A 238 2.33 22.25 6.77
N ARG A 239 1.60 22.88 5.84
CA ARG A 239 0.76 24.05 6.18
C ARG A 239 -0.38 23.68 7.11
N TRP A 240 -1.08 22.59 6.82
CA TRP A 240 -2.18 22.11 7.67
C TRP A 240 -1.67 21.76 9.07
N MET A 241 -0.56 21.04 9.19
CA MET A 241 0.03 20.68 10.49
C MET A 241 0.46 21.92 11.27
N GLY A 242 1.12 22.88 10.63
CA GLY A 242 1.48 24.16 11.25
C GLY A 242 0.26 24.89 11.82
N ALA A 243 -0.84 24.93 11.08
CA ALA A 243 -2.09 25.53 11.57
C ALA A 243 -2.69 24.80 12.78
N GLN A 244 -2.52 23.45 12.87
CA GLN A 244 -2.98 22.68 14.05
C GLN A 244 -2.10 22.94 15.29
N LEU A 245 -0.81 23.21 15.08
CA LEU A 245 0.19 23.40 16.13
C LEU A 245 0.29 24.87 16.59
N THR A 246 -0.18 25.82 15.78
CA THR A 246 -0.17 27.25 16.13
C THR A 246 -0.98 27.48 17.40
N ASN A 247 -0.39 28.18 18.39
CA ASN A 247 -0.97 28.47 19.71
C ASN A 247 -1.38 27.21 20.51
N LEU A 248 -0.78 26.05 20.20
CA LEU A 248 -1.02 24.83 20.98
C LEU A 248 -0.46 25.05 22.41
N PRO A 249 -1.26 24.80 23.48
CA PRO A 249 -0.75 24.90 24.84
C PRO A 249 0.46 23.98 25.06
N PRO A 250 1.51 24.44 25.78
CA PRO A 250 2.74 23.68 25.96
C PRO A 250 2.53 22.30 26.62
N GLU A 251 1.47 22.18 27.44
CA GLU A 251 1.08 20.94 28.12
C GLU A 251 0.31 19.96 27.25
N THR A 252 -0.03 20.34 26.01
CA THR A 252 -0.74 19.43 25.08
C THR A 252 0.23 18.50 24.40
N ASP A 253 0.01 17.18 24.53
CA ASP A 253 0.76 16.17 23.80
C ASP A 253 0.31 16.09 22.35
N VAL A 254 1.25 15.76 21.46
CA VAL A 254 0.97 15.58 20.03
C VAL A 254 1.19 14.12 19.66
N VAL A 255 0.17 13.48 19.10
CA VAL A 255 0.29 12.15 18.52
C VAL A 255 0.09 12.25 17.01
N ILE A 256 1.11 11.85 16.24
CA ILE A 256 1.03 11.80 14.77
C ILE A 256 0.72 10.36 14.38
N ASP A 257 -0.47 10.13 13.82
CA ASP A 257 -0.87 8.79 13.36
C ASP A 257 -0.54 8.59 11.88
N LEU A 258 0.48 7.76 11.62
CA LEU A 258 0.95 7.38 10.29
C LEU A 258 0.62 5.93 9.95
N ARG A 259 -0.23 5.25 10.71
CA ARG A 259 -0.65 3.88 10.41
C ARG A 259 -1.44 3.83 9.11
N GLY A 260 -1.11 2.86 8.24
CA GLY A 260 -1.71 2.75 6.92
C GLY A 260 -1.25 3.79 5.90
N ASN A 261 -0.35 4.69 6.25
CA ASN A 261 0.12 5.77 5.39
C ASN A 261 1.13 5.26 4.35
N PRO A 262 0.84 5.32 3.04
CA PRO A 262 1.74 4.83 1.98
C PRO A 262 2.93 5.75 1.70
N GLY A 263 3.07 6.86 2.42
CA GLY A 263 4.09 7.88 2.16
C GLY A 263 3.57 9.04 1.31
N GLY A 264 4.41 9.53 0.42
CA GLY A 264 4.08 10.64 -0.47
C GLY A 264 5.24 11.59 -0.74
N ARG A 265 4.96 12.89 -0.74
CA ARG A 265 5.93 13.91 -1.16
C ARG A 265 7.03 14.12 -0.11
N LEU A 266 8.27 14.01 -0.55
CA LEU A 266 9.44 14.25 0.31
C LEU A 266 9.47 15.68 0.89
N ALA A 267 9.01 16.67 0.12
CA ALA A 267 8.92 18.05 0.59
C ALA A 267 7.91 18.22 1.75
N GLU A 268 6.85 17.41 1.77
CA GLU A 268 5.89 17.44 2.88
C GLU A 268 6.45 16.71 4.12
N ALA A 269 7.27 15.66 3.93
CA ALA A 269 8.01 15.04 5.03
C ALA A 269 8.99 16.03 5.67
N ASP A 270 9.75 16.78 4.86
CA ASP A 270 10.62 17.84 5.34
C ASP A 270 9.83 18.94 6.10
N ALA A 271 8.68 19.36 5.58
CA ALA A 271 7.82 20.33 6.23
C ALA A 271 7.29 19.82 7.59
N VAL A 272 6.86 18.55 7.67
CA VAL A 272 6.44 17.92 8.95
C VAL A 272 7.60 17.87 9.93
N LEU A 273 8.78 17.43 9.50
CA LEU A 273 9.98 17.42 10.34
C LEU A 273 10.34 18.82 10.83
N SER A 274 10.17 19.82 9.99
CA SER A 274 10.45 21.22 10.32
C SER A 274 9.49 21.81 11.36
N CYS A 275 8.31 21.18 11.59
CA CYS A 275 7.44 21.56 12.70
C CYS A 275 8.03 21.19 14.08
N PHE A 276 8.95 20.21 14.12
CA PHE A 276 9.47 19.62 15.36
C PHE A 276 10.99 19.68 15.51
N LEU A 277 11.71 19.91 14.43
CA LEU A 277 13.19 19.95 14.40
C LEU A 277 13.69 21.36 13.99
N PRO A 278 14.81 21.81 14.55
CA PRO A 278 15.38 23.11 14.21
C PRO A 278 15.81 23.17 12.74
N ARG A 279 15.95 24.38 12.22
CA ARG A 279 16.46 24.64 10.85
C ARG A 279 17.83 23.98 10.65
N ASP A 280 18.06 23.52 9.41
CA ASP A 280 19.31 22.93 8.94
C ASP A 280 19.73 21.62 9.65
N ARG A 281 18.76 20.97 10.31
CA ARG A 281 18.99 19.64 10.88
C ARG A 281 19.06 18.59 9.76
N LEU A 282 20.20 17.91 9.62
CA LEU A 282 20.32 16.74 8.74
C LEU A 282 19.38 15.64 9.24
N TRP A 283 18.51 15.12 8.38
CA TRP A 283 17.61 14.04 8.74
C TRP A 283 17.73 12.80 7.84
N ALA A 284 18.24 12.96 6.60
CA ALA A 284 18.53 11.83 5.73
C ALA A 284 19.51 12.24 4.62
N ALA A 285 19.97 11.27 3.85
CA ALA A 285 20.63 11.49 2.57
C ALA A 285 20.11 10.51 1.53
N ARG A 286 20.00 10.95 0.28
CA ARG A 286 19.58 10.12 -0.85
C ARG A 286 20.67 9.95 -1.87
N THR A 287 20.71 8.77 -2.52
CA THR A 287 21.67 8.47 -3.60
C THR A 287 20.88 7.93 -4.80
N GLY A 288 20.94 8.64 -5.92
CA GLY A 288 20.29 8.24 -7.18
C GLY A 288 21.22 7.44 -8.10
N ARG A 289 20.74 7.11 -9.30
CA ARG A 289 21.43 6.31 -10.33
C ARG A 289 22.86 6.79 -10.66
N SER A 290 23.11 8.09 -10.58
CA SER A 290 24.45 8.67 -10.83
C SER A 290 25.47 8.42 -9.71
N GLY A 291 25.07 7.83 -8.59
CA GLY A 291 25.87 7.71 -7.37
C GLY A 291 26.01 9.02 -6.57
N ARG A 292 25.43 10.13 -7.05
CA ARG A 292 25.49 11.41 -6.34
C ARG A 292 24.64 11.34 -5.05
N ARG A 293 25.30 11.58 -3.91
CA ARG A 293 24.65 11.73 -2.60
C ARG A 293 24.15 13.17 -2.41
N VAL A 294 22.92 13.31 -1.93
CA VAL A 294 22.27 14.59 -1.61
C VAL A 294 21.76 14.52 -0.18
N GLU A 295 22.22 15.42 0.67
CA GLU A 295 21.75 15.57 2.04
C GLU A 295 20.38 16.25 2.07
N LEU A 296 19.53 15.81 2.98
CA LEU A 296 18.19 16.34 3.22
C LEU A 296 18.21 16.99 4.62
N ARG A 297 17.89 18.28 4.66
CA ARG A 297 17.95 19.10 5.87
C ARG A 297 16.64 19.84 6.04
N THR A 298 16.19 19.97 7.29
CA THR A 298 14.97 20.70 7.63
C THR A 298 15.06 22.17 7.23
N ALA A 299 13.95 22.69 6.71
CA ALA A 299 13.84 24.12 6.38
C ALA A 299 13.65 24.99 7.64
N GLY A 300 13.18 24.39 8.76
CA GLY A 300 12.83 25.08 10.01
C GLY A 300 11.54 25.85 9.91
N GLY A 301 10.60 25.56 10.82
CA GLY A 301 9.22 26.06 10.77
C GLY A 301 8.34 25.30 9.77
N CYS A 302 7.03 25.31 9.96
CA CYS A 302 6.08 24.68 9.07
C CYS A 302 4.78 25.51 8.99
N GLY A 303 4.26 25.70 7.78
CA GLY A 303 3.15 26.63 7.56
C GLY A 303 3.50 28.04 8.07
N ASP A 304 2.73 28.55 9.01
CA ASP A 304 2.93 29.87 9.61
C ASP A 304 3.75 29.84 10.93
N LEU A 305 4.33 28.68 11.27
CA LEU A 305 5.23 28.55 12.42
C LEU A 305 6.65 28.90 12.03
N ASP A 306 7.22 29.93 12.68
CA ASP A 306 8.61 30.37 12.46
C ASP A 306 9.64 29.50 13.18
N ALA A 307 9.22 28.68 14.15
CA ALA A 307 10.07 27.82 14.95
C ALA A 307 9.38 26.49 15.27
N PRO A 308 10.15 25.42 15.54
CA PRO A 308 9.59 24.13 15.97
C PRO A 308 8.82 24.27 17.30
N VAL A 309 7.75 23.50 17.44
CA VAL A 309 7.01 23.42 18.71
C VAL A 309 7.77 22.56 19.73
N GLY A 310 7.60 22.93 21.02
CA GLY A 310 8.24 22.20 22.14
C GLY A 310 7.43 21.06 22.73
N ASN A 311 6.17 20.89 22.32
CA ASN A 311 5.24 19.87 22.85
C ASN A 311 5.82 18.44 22.73
N ASP A 312 5.52 17.57 23.70
CA ASP A 312 5.92 16.15 23.61
C ASP A 312 5.21 15.46 22.44
N VAL A 313 5.94 14.56 21.75
CA VAL A 313 5.47 13.94 20.49
C VAL A 313 5.60 12.42 20.55
N ALA A 314 4.54 11.74 20.14
CA ALA A 314 4.60 10.32 19.76
C ALA A 314 4.17 10.14 18.30
N VAL A 315 4.69 9.11 17.65
CA VAL A 315 4.31 8.74 16.27
C VAL A 315 3.80 7.32 16.26
N LEU A 316 2.57 7.12 15.77
CA LEU A 316 1.99 5.79 15.57
C LEU A 316 2.36 5.27 14.19
N VAL A 317 2.84 4.02 14.13
CA VAL A 317 3.23 3.36 12.88
C VAL A 317 2.72 1.92 12.83
N ASP A 318 2.59 1.38 11.62
CA ASP A 318 2.27 -0.04 11.39
C ASP A 318 2.98 -0.59 10.15
N ALA A 319 2.76 -1.87 9.84
CA ALA A 319 3.36 -2.54 8.69
C ALA A 319 2.94 -1.96 7.33
N ASN A 320 1.96 -1.06 7.28
CA ASN A 320 1.54 -0.34 6.08
C ASN A 320 2.10 1.09 6.02
N SER A 321 2.79 1.55 7.07
CA SER A 321 3.56 2.81 7.03
C SER A 321 4.74 2.64 6.09
N ARG A 322 4.79 3.44 5.00
CA ARG A 322 5.76 3.30 3.91
C ARG A 322 6.42 4.63 3.55
N SER A 323 7.65 4.57 3.02
CA SER A 323 8.33 5.71 2.41
C SER A 323 8.43 6.91 3.36
N ALA A 324 7.85 8.06 3.03
CA ALA A 324 7.85 9.26 3.90
C ALA A 324 7.29 8.97 5.30
N ALA A 325 6.33 8.03 5.43
CA ALA A 325 5.78 7.58 6.71
C ALA A 325 6.73 6.67 7.51
N GLU A 326 7.89 6.32 6.95
CA GLU A 326 8.99 5.65 7.65
C GLU A 326 10.14 6.63 7.93
N LEU A 327 10.46 7.47 6.94
CA LEU A 327 11.54 8.46 7.05
C LEU A 327 11.27 9.49 8.14
N THR A 328 10.00 9.92 8.26
CA THR A 328 9.59 10.93 9.26
C THR A 328 9.74 10.39 10.69
N PRO A 329 9.16 9.25 11.09
CA PRO A 329 9.36 8.69 12.43
C PRO A 329 10.82 8.33 12.70
N ALA A 330 11.57 7.79 11.73
CA ALA A 330 12.99 7.50 11.91
C ALA A 330 13.81 8.75 12.24
N ALA A 331 13.57 9.86 11.53
CA ALA A 331 14.25 11.13 11.78
C ALA A 331 13.92 11.72 13.15
N LEU A 332 12.66 11.65 13.58
CA LEU A 332 12.22 12.11 14.91
C LEU A 332 12.78 11.23 16.03
N GLN A 333 12.81 9.90 15.83
CA GLN A 333 13.38 8.92 16.75
C GLN A 333 14.90 9.12 16.92
N GLU A 334 15.66 9.22 15.82
CA GLU A 334 17.11 9.49 15.86
C GLU A 334 17.42 10.84 16.53
N ALA A 335 16.57 11.84 16.34
CA ALA A 335 16.69 13.14 16.99
C ALA A 335 16.25 13.11 18.47
N ARG A 336 15.73 11.98 18.98
CA ARG A 336 15.09 11.85 20.31
C ARG A 336 13.98 12.89 20.54
N ARG A 337 13.26 13.21 19.47
CA ARG A 337 12.20 14.22 19.48
C ARG A 337 10.82 13.62 19.63
N ALA A 338 10.65 12.35 19.25
CA ALA A 338 9.40 11.62 19.40
C ALA A 338 9.64 10.19 19.84
N VAL A 339 8.64 9.61 20.51
CA VAL A 339 8.54 8.17 20.80
C VAL A 339 7.76 7.52 19.66
N VAL A 340 8.30 6.48 19.06
CA VAL A 340 7.63 5.72 17.99
C VAL A 340 6.91 4.52 18.60
N VAL A 341 5.61 4.38 18.32
CA VAL A 341 4.73 3.37 18.94
C VAL A 341 3.99 2.59 17.86
N GLY A 342 3.82 1.28 18.03
CA GLY A 342 3.01 0.47 17.14
C GLY A 342 3.66 -0.85 16.71
N ALA A 343 3.70 -1.10 15.41
CA ALA A 343 4.37 -2.26 14.80
C ALA A 343 5.52 -1.82 13.88
N PRO A 344 6.52 -2.68 13.60
CA PRO A 344 7.55 -2.37 12.61
C PRO A 344 6.94 -1.95 11.27
N THR A 345 7.54 -0.94 10.63
CA THR A 345 7.08 -0.41 9.36
C THR A 345 7.48 -1.29 8.18
N ALA A 346 7.00 -0.98 6.98
CA ALA A 346 7.14 -1.83 5.80
C ALA A 346 8.58 -2.09 5.35
N GLY A 347 9.52 -1.17 5.62
CA GLY A 347 10.87 -1.24 5.05
C GLY A 347 10.90 -0.92 3.57
N ALA A 348 10.03 -0.03 3.13
CA ALA A 348 9.89 0.38 1.74
C ALA A 348 10.12 1.90 1.64
N VAL A 349 11.38 2.32 1.51
CA VAL A 349 11.78 3.74 1.63
C VAL A 349 12.45 4.30 0.37
N LEU A 350 12.58 3.52 -0.70
CA LEU A 350 13.13 4.03 -1.94
C LEU A 350 12.29 5.17 -2.50
N ILE A 351 12.94 6.20 -3.05
CA ILE A 351 12.21 7.26 -3.76
C ILE A 351 11.70 6.70 -5.08
N SER A 352 10.40 6.57 -5.22
CA SER A 352 9.79 6.22 -6.49
C SER A 352 9.32 7.44 -7.27
N GLN A 353 9.24 7.28 -8.59
CA GLN A 353 8.61 8.22 -9.50
C GLN A 353 7.61 7.49 -10.38
N GLU A 354 6.46 8.12 -10.55
CA GLU A 354 5.41 7.60 -11.42
C GLU A 354 5.58 8.06 -12.86
N THR A 355 5.37 7.13 -13.80
CA THR A 355 5.37 7.39 -15.24
C THR A 355 4.06 6.88 -15.83
N ARG A 356 3.33 7.70 -16.58
CA ARG A 356 2.12 7.28 -17.27
C ARG A 356 2.46 6.37 -18.44
N LEU A 357 1.73 5.26 -18.57
CA LEU A 357 1.88 4.27 -19.61
C LEU A 357 0.97 4.57 -20.81
N PRO A 358 1.27 4.01 -22.01
CA PRO A 358 0.54 4.33 -23.25
C PRO A 358 -0.96 4.04 -23.24
N ASP A 359 -1.42 3.08 -22.45
CA ASP A 359 -2.82 2.70 -22.27
C ASP A 359 -3.54 3.53 -21.19
N GLY A 360 -2.83 4.44 -20.50
CA GLY A 360 -3.34 5.21 -19.37
C GLY A 360 -3.06 4.59 -18.01
N GLY A 361 -2.40 3.43 -17.94
CA GLY A 361 -1.87 2.86 -16.72
C GLY A 361 -0.68 3.65 -16.16
N ARG A 362 -0.09 3.15 -15.08
CA ARG A 362 0.98 3.83 -14.34
C ARG A 362 2.08 2.85 -13.98
N LEU A 363 3.33 3.26 -14.18
CA LEU A 363 4.52 2.60 -13.66
C LEU A 363 5.05 3.44 -12.49
N SER A 364 5.22 2.82 -11.31
CA SER A 364 6.04 3.34 -10.23
C SER A 364 7.42 2.69 -10.30
N LEU A 365 8.49 3.48 -10.20
CA LEU A 365 9.85 2.98 -10.32
C LEU A 365 10.80 3.74 -9.39
N SER A 366 11.60 3.02 -8.61
CA SER A 366 12.58 3.60 -7.69
C SER A 366 13.69 4.34 -8.42
N ARG A 367 13.95 5.59 -7.99
CA ARG A 367 14.90 6.54 -8.58
C ARG A 367 16.09 6.85 -7.67
N ALA A 368 15.95 6.64 -6.35
CA ALA A 368 17.02 6.84 -5.38
C ALA A 368 16.81 5.98 -4.14
N ASP A 369 17.91 5.64 -3.49
CA ASP A 369 17.97 5.00 -2.19
C ASP A 369 18.18 6.02 -1.07
N PHE A 370 17.83 5.69 0.16
CA PHE A 370 17.96 6.51 1.34
C PHE A 370 18.81 5.88 2.43
N VAL A 371 19.52 6.78 3.17
CA VAL A 371 20.03 6.48 4.50
C VAL A 371 19.59 7.57 5.46
N THR A 372 19.33 7.23 6.72
CA THR A 372 19.01 8.18 7.78
C THR A 372 20.20 9.08 8.11
N SER A 373 20.02 10.09 8.99
CA SER A 373 21.12 10.92 9.49
C SER A 373 22.18 10.10 10.21
N GLY A 374 21.81 9.02 10.89
CA GLY A 374 22.70 8.05 11.52
C GLY A 374 23.35 7.05 10.55
N GLY A 375 23.12 7.16 9.24
CA GLY A 375 23.66 6.26 8.22
C GLY A 375 22.95 4.91 8.11
N VAL A 376 21.77 4.75 8.71
CA VAL A 376 20.99 3.52 8.65
C VAL A 376 20.19 3.45 7.35
N ARG A 377 20.32 2.34 6.63
CA ARG A 377 19.48 2.02 5.47
C ARG A 377 18.22 1.33 5.95
N LEU A 378 17.05 1.95 5.72
CA LEU A 378 15.76 1.43 6.15
C LEU A 378 15.12 0.47 5.13
N GLU A 379 15.58 0.48 3.88
CA GLU A 379 15.05 -0.41 2.84
C GLU A 379 15.17 -1.88 3.25
N LYS A 380 14.08 -2.64 3.15
CA LYS A 380 13.91 -4.02 3.61
C LYS A 380 14.08 -4.22 5.14
N ARG A 381 14.16 -3.14 5.91
CA ARG A 381 14.33 -3.18 7.37
C ARG A 381 13.18 -2.50 8.10
N GLY A 382 12.75 -1.33 7.63
CA GLY A 382 11.75 -0.49 8.29
C GLY A 382 12.25 0.18 9.58
N VAL A 383 11.34 0.88 10.21
CA VAL A 383 11.50 1.51 11.52
C VAL A 383 10.99 0.54 12.58
N THR A 384 11.83 0.26 13.57
CA THR A 384 11.40 -0.49 14.76
C THR A 384 10.83 0.50 15.77
N PRO A 385 9.59 0.35 16.23
CA PRO A 385 9.01 1.23 17.22
C PRO A 385 9.73 1.08 18.58
N ASP A 386 9.76 2.18 19.36
CA ASP A 386 10.28 2.16 20.74
C ASP A 386 9.35 1.37 21.66
N ILE A 387 8.04 1.43 21.37
CA ILE A 387 7.00 0.72 22.12
C ILE A 387 6.18 -0.13 21.15
N ALA A 388 6.25 -1.44 21.33
CA ALA A 388 5.45 -2.38 20.55
C ALA A 388 3.99 -2.40 21.05
N ALA A 389 3.07 -1.91 20.20
CA ALA A 389 1.64 -1.90 20.47
C ALA A 389 0.85 -2.04 19.15
N PRO A 390 0.92 -3.21 18.48
CA PRO A 390 0.28 -3.42 17.20
C PRO A 390 -1.26 -3.39 17.33
N LEU A 391 -1.92 -2.77 16.34
CA LEU A 391 -3.37 -2.77 16.24
C LEU A 391 -3.85 -4.04 15.54
N THR A 392 -4.45 -4.95 16.29
CA THR A 392 -4.94 -6.24 15.78
C THR A 392 -6.30 -6.09 15.06
N LEU A 393 -6.66 -7.11 14.28
CA LEU A 393 -8.00 -7.18 13.69
C LEU A 393 -9.10 -7.27 14.77
N GLU A 394 -8.81 -7.95 15.88
CA GLU A 394 -9.73 -8.05 17.02
C GLU A 394 -9.94 -6.68 17.67
N ASP A 395 -8.86 -5.90 17.87
CA ASP A 395 -8.97 -4.53 18.41
C ASP A 395 -9.82 -3.64 17.53
N ARG A 396 -9.59 -3.68 16.20
CA ARG A 396 -10.43 -2.94 15.22
C ARG A 396 -11.91 -3.29 15.33
N ARG A 397 -12.22 -4.59 15.45
CA ARG A 397 -13.61 -5.08 15.62
C ARG A 397 -14.23 -4.64 16.95
N ALA A 398 -13.42 -4.56 18.01
CA ALA A 398 -13.84 -4.15 19.34
C ALA A 398 -13.78 -2.62 19.57
N GLY A 399 -13.33 -1.84 18.59
CA GLY A 399 -13.17 -0.38 18.71
C GLY A 399 -12.07 0.03 19.71
N ARG A 400 -11.09 -0.83 19.99
CA ARG A 400 -9.94 -0.51 20.84
C ARG A 400 -8.79 0.03 20.03
N ASP A 401 -7.96 0.88 20.65
CA ASP A 401 -6.72 1.39 20.05
C ASP A 401 -5.54 1.31 21.04
N PRO A 402 -4.94 0.12 21.21
CA PRO A 402 -3.83 -0.09 22.13
C PRO A 402 -2.60 0.75 21.77
N GLY A 403 -2.38 1.06 20.48
CA GLY A 403 -1.29 1.93 20.04
C GLY A 403 -1.44 3.36 20.52
N LEU A 404 -2.62 3.93 20.35
CA LEU A 404 -2.92 5.29 20.84
C LEU A 404 -2.87 5.36 22.37
N ASP A 405 -3.40 4.35 23.06
CA ASP A 405 -3.35 4.30 24.53
C ASP A 405 -1.91 4.22 25.05
N ALA A 406 -1.05 3.41 24.40
CA ALA A 406 0.37 3.29 24.75
C ALA A 406 1.13 4.61 24.47
N ALA A 407 0.84 5.29 23.36
CA ALA A 407 1.45 6.58 23.03
C ALA A 407 1.12 7.64 24.10
N VAL A 408 -0.16 7.77 24.47
CA VAL A 408 -0.60 8.70 25.52
C VAL A 408 0.04 8.38 26.88
N ALA A 409 0.12 7.10 27.23
CA ALA A 409 0.78 6.67 28.46
C ALA A 409 2.28 7.01 28.49
N ALA A 410 2.99 6.83 27.37
CA ALA A 410 4.40 7.16 27.25
C ALA A 410 4.66 8.66 27.42
N LEU A 411 3.84 9.50 26.80
CA LEU A 411 3.95 10.95 26.90
C LEU A 411 3.65 11.47 28.31
N ALA A 412 2.68 10.87 29.01
CA ALA A 412 2.40 11.19 30.41
C ALA A 412 3.56 10.78 31.34
N GLY A 413 4.24 9.66 31.05
CA GLY A 413 5.41 9.15 31.80
C GLY A 413 6.63 10.06 31.67
N SER A 414 6.90 10.61 30.47
CA SER A 414 8.04 11.50 30.23
C SER A 414 7.99 12.80 31.05
N ARG A 415 6.80 13.28 31.40
CA ARG A 415 6.59 14.46 32.27
C ARG A 415 6.80 14.17 33.77
N ALA A 416 6.58 12.92 34.17
CA ALA A 416 6.69 12.53 35.58
C ALA A 416 8.16 12.38 36.05
N GLU A 417 9.07 11.94 35.18
CA GLU A 417 10.48 11.74 35.51
C GLU A 417 11.25 13.02 35.87
N PRO A 418 11.12 14.17 35.17
CA PRO A 418 11.80 15.41 35.55
C PRO A 418 11.32 15.98 36.90
N ALA A 419 10.05 15.79 37.25
CA ALA A 419 9.49 16.26 38.51
C ALA A 419 10.04 15.49 39.72
N LEU A 420 10.29 14.18 39.56
CA LEU A 420 10.91 13.35 40.60
C LEU A 420 12.39 13.67 40.79
N ALA A 421 13.13 13.99 39.72
CA ALA A 421 14.54 14.37 39.77
C ALA A 421 14.77 15.72 40.46
N LEU A 422 13.83 16.67 40.34
CA LEU A 422 13.88 17.97 41.02
C LEU A 422 13.54 17.87 42.51
N GLN A 423 12.76 16.88 42.94
CA GLN A 423 12.39 16.67 44.35
C GLN A 423 13.43 15.86 45.14
N ALA A 424 14.38 15.20 44.46
CA ALA A 424 15.40 14.37 45.09
C ALA A 424 16.76 15.08 45.37
N ALA A 425 16.88 16.40 45.10
CA ALA A 425 18.07 17.16 45.43
C ALA A 425 18.06 17.51 46.93
N PRO A 426 18.95 16.98 47.76
CA PRO A 426 19.03 17.39 49.16
C PRO A 426 19.49 18.84 49.23
N ALA A 427 18.78 19.63 50.01
CA ALA A 427 19.22 20.98 50.39
C ALA A 427 20.57 20.83 51.13
N LEU A 428 21.63 21.41 50.57
CA LEU A 428 22.93 21.63 51.21
C LEU A 428 22.91 22.95 51.95
#